data_50693a00953c58327e34251ae887f7d2
#
_entry.id   50693a00953c58327e34251ae887f7d2
#
_cell.length_a   1.000
_cell.length_b   1.000
_cell.length_c   1.000
_cell.angle_alpha   90.00
_cell.angle_beta   90.00
_cell.angle_gamma   90.00
#
_symmetry.space_group_name_H-M   'P 1'
#
loop_
_entity.id
_entity.type
_entity.pdbx_description
1 polymer ?
#
loop_
_entity_poly.entity_id
_entity_poly.type
_entity_poly.pdbx_seq_one_letter_code
_entity_poly.pdbx_strand_id
1 'polypeptide(L)'
;YTTLFRSHHQDDSVETLLLNLIRGTGINGLRGIRPRNGHIVRPLLCLDRKEITDYLESIGQAYVTDSTNLQDEYTRNKIRLNLLPMMQEINPSVKESILKTAEHLDDAASIYNIGIEEAKLRVKTSEGISINALKQEAASETVLFEILHPLGFNAAQVRDICRTLDGQPGKVFTTPGWRVIKDRGSLLIEPVQEAVKPLLEIKEHPYTPDFIIPRDKATACFDADKLKHPLSLRLCKQGDSFVPFGMKGRKKVSDYLTDRKFSLLRKERQWVLCCGDDIIWLVGERADNRFRIDEKTRKVLVVS
;
A
#
# COMPACT_ATOMS: atom_id res chain seq x y z
N TYR A 1 28.96 -1.33 -2.09
CA TYR A 1 28.16 -0.44 -1.21
C TYR A 1 29.10 0.50 -0.46
N THR A 2 28.97 1.83 -0.66
CA THR A 2 29.82 2.82 0.02
C THR A 2 29.28 3.10 1.41
N THR A 3 30.08 2.87 2.45
CA THR A 3 29.75 3.25 3.82
C THR A 3 29.84 4.78 3.95
N LEU A 4 28.81 5.41 4.49
CA LEU A 4 28.76 6.84 4.76
C LEU A 4 28.98 7.09 6.26
N PHE A 5 29.95 7.90 6.59
CA PHE A 5 30.18 8.35 7.95
C PHE A 5 29.43 9.64 8.22
N ARG A 6 28.84 9.77 9.42
CA ARG A 6 28.16 10.97 9.89
C ARG A 6 28.72 11.35 11.26
N SER A 7 28.96 12.62 11.47
CA SER A 7 29.56 13.18 12.69
C SER A 7 28.55 13.49 13.82
N HIS A 8 27.43 12.76 13.88
CA HIS A 8 26.50 12.90 14.99
C HIS A 8 27.16 12.45 16.29
N HIS A 9 26.91 13.17 17.38
CA HIS A 9 27.39 12.90 18.74
C HIS A 9 26.22 12.70 19.71
N GLN A 10 26.47 12.47 21.00
CA GLN A 10 25.43 12.19 22.00
C GLN A 10 24.37 13.29 22.09
N ASP A 11 24.79 14.57 22.11
CA ASP A 11 23.83 15.69 22.19
C ASP A 11 22.85 15.70 21.01
N ASP A 12 23.30 15.32 19.81
CA ASP A 12 22.42 15.17 18.64
C ASP A 12 21.35 14.10 18.86
N SER A 13 21.69 13.03 19.58
CA SER A 13 20.75 11.96 19.92
C SER A 13 19.69 12.46 20.90
N VAL A 14 20.10 13.19 21.93
CA VAL A 14 19.20 13.82 22.91
C VAL A 14 18.24 14.80 22.24
N GLU A 15 18.77 15.71 21.39
CA GLU A 15 17.98 16.68 20.63
C GLU A 15 16.97 15.98 19.71
N THR A 16 17.39 14.91 19.04
CA THR A 16 16.52 14.15 18.13
C THR A 16 15.40 13.44 18.87
N LEU A 17 15.67 12.85 20.03
CA LEU A 17 14.65 12.21 20.86
C LEU A 17 13.61 13.23 21.31
N LEU A 18 14.04 14.37 21.87
CA LEU A 18 13.14 15.45 22.31
C LEU A 18 12.32 16.00 21.14
N LEU A 19 12.94 16.24 19.99
CA LEU A 19 12.25 16.71 18.80
C LEU A 19 11.15 15.74 18.34
N ASN A 20 11.46 14.45 18.34
CA ASN A 20 10.52 13.40 17.96
C ASN A 20 9.39 13.29 18.99
N LEU A 21 9.69 13.38 20.29
CA LEU A 21 8.69 13.40 21.35
C LEU A 21 7.70 14.56 21.19
N ILE A 22 8.22 15.78 20.95
CA ILE A 22 7.40 16.98 20.71
C ILE A 22 6.50 16.81 19.47
N ARG A 23 6.97 16.11 18.45
CA ARG A 23 6.21 15.84 17.22
C ARG A 23 5.18 14.71 17.35
N GLY A 24 5.20 13.96 18.43
CA GLY A 24 4.27 12.85 18.65
C GLY A 24 4.64 11.63 17.81
N THR A 25 5.76 11.01 18.11
CA THR A 25 6.21 9.78 17.42
C THR A 25 5.83 8.51 18.19
N GLY A 26 5.85 7.35 17.50
CA GLY A 26 5.79 6.04 18.15
C GLY A 26 7.14 5.60 18.73
N ILE A 27 7.18 4.41 19.34
CA ILE A 27 8.35 3.86 20.05
C ILE A 27 9.62 3.89 19.21
N ASN A 28 9.54 3.59 17.92
CA ASN A 28 10.69 3.59 17.00
C ASN A 28 11.34 4.97 16.83
N GLY A 29 10.60 6.07 16.99
CA GLY A 29 11.12 7.42 16.89
C GLY A 29 11.76 7.93 18.19
N LEU A 30 11.52 7.27 19.33
CA LEU A 30 12.06 7.65 20.64
C LEU A 30 13.39 6.95 21.00
N ARG A 31 13.95 6.20 20.07
CA ARG A 31 15.21 5.44 20.27
C ARG A 31 16.48 6.29 20.10
N GLY A 32 16.34 7.61 19.91
CA GLY A 32 17.46 8.48 19.58
C GLY A 32 18.08 8.19 18.21
N ILE A 33 19.35 8.55 18.05
CA ILE A 33 20.11 8.28 16.83
C ILE A 33 20.88 6.96 16.99
N ARG A 34 20.67 6.01 16.06
CA ARG A 34 21.35 4.72 16.09
C ARG A 34 22.80 4.83 15.57
N PRO A 35 23.75 4.09 16.16
CA PRO A 35 25.16 4.07 15.72
C PRO A 35 25.29 3.64 14.25
N ARG A 36 24.42 2.73 13.80
CA ARG A 36 24.36 2.26 12.42
C ARG A 36 22.92 2.23 11.92
N ASN A 37 22.73 2.70 10.69
CA ASN A 37 21.46 2.60 9.98
C ASN A 37 21.75 2.33 8.49
N GLY A 38 21.59 1.07 8.07
CA GLY A 38 21.99 0.61 6.74
C GLY A 38 23.47 0.87 6.47
N HIS A 39 23.74 1.75 5.52
CA HIS A 39 25.11 2.15 5.11
C HIS A 39 25.67 3.34 5.90
N ILE A 40 24.88 3.95 6.76
CA ILE A 40 25.29 5.11 7.56
C ILE A 40 25.86 4.60 8.89
N VAL A 41 27.08 5.04 9.22
CA VAL A 41 27.77 4.77 10.50
C VAL A 41 28.08 6.09 11.20
N ARG A 42 27.90 6.14 12.52
CA ARG A 42 28.06 7.33 13.36
C ARG A 42 29.02 7.04 14.52
N PRO A 43 30.33 7.11 14.26
CA PRO A 43 31.33 6.69 15.26
C PRO A 43 31.40 7.63 16.49
N LEU A 44 30.99 8.90 16.36
CA LEU A 44 31.06 9.87 17.44
C LEU A 44 29.86 9.85 18.42
N LEU A 45 28.88 8.94 18.24
CA LEU A 45 27.76 8.85 19.18
C LEU A 45 28.15 8.39 20.60
N CYS A 46 29.37 7.91 20.80
CA CYS A 46 29.91 7.58 22.12
C CYS A 46 30.46 8.79 22.88
N LEU A 47 30.55 9.96 22.25
CA LEU A 47 31.11 11.18 22.79
C LEU A 47 30.06 12.30 22.85
N ASP A 48 30.15 13.18 23.85
CA ASP A 48 29.43 14.41 23.87
C ASP A 48 30.20 15.52 23.11
N ARG A 49 29.56 16.67 22.91
CA ARG A 49 30.21 17.81 22.23
C ARG A 49 31.39 18.35 22.96
N LYS A 50 31.34 18.37 24.31
CA LYS A 50 32.42 18.89 25.14
C LYS A 50 33.67 18.01 25.02
N GLU A 51 33.54 16.70 25.12
CA GLU A 51 34.64 15.76 24.94
C GLU A 51 35.32 15.93 23.58
N ILE A 52 34.53 16.16 22.50
CA ILE A 52 35.06 16.39 21.15
C ILE A 52 35.85 17.70 21.09
N THR A 53 35.34 18.77 21.66
CA THR A 53 36.05 20.08 21.69
C THR A 53 37.29 20.03 22.55
N ASP A 54 37.24 19.45 23.73
CA ASP A 54 38.39 19.28 24.63
C ASP A 54 39.50 18.48 23.94
N TYR A 55 39.13 17.42 23.15
CA TYR A 55 40.11 16.68 22.37
C TYR A 55 40.76 17.54 21.27
N LEU A 56 39.98 18.29 20.51
CA LEU A 56 40.52 19.18 19.47
C LEU A 56 41.47 20.24 20.05
N GLU A 57 41.15 20.80 21.19
CA GLU A 57 42.01 21.75 21.94
C GLU A 57 43.31 21.06 22.37
N SER A 58 43.23 19.82 22.88
CA SER A 58 44.40 19.06 23.34
C SER A 58 45.44 18.79 22.24
N ILE A 59 44.97 18.68 21.00
CA ILE A 59 45.86 18.44 19.84
C ILE A 59 46.16 19.73 19.06
N GLY A 60 45.72 20.89 19.55
CA GLY A 60 45.94 22.19 18.90
C GLY A 60 45.22 22.38 17.58
N GLN A 61 44.16 21.61 17.31
CA GLN A 61 43.37 21.66 16.09
C GLN A 61 42.31 22.78 16.18
N ALA A 62 42.42 23.80 15.35
CA ALA A 62 41.39 24.80 15.21
C ALA A 62 40.11 24.27 14.59
N TYR A 63 38.96 24.70 15.05
CA TYR A 63 37.64 24.39 14.48
C TYR A 63 36.80 25.65 14.34
N VAL A 64 35.84 25.64 13.44
CA VAL A 64 34.92 26.74 13.17
C VAL A 64 33.54 26.38 13.72
N THR A 65 32.96 27.33 14.49
CA THR A 65 31.57 27.22 14.92
C THR A 65 30.68 27.94 13.91
N ASP A 66 29.74 27.21 13.32
CA ASP A 66 28.74 27.80 12.43
C ASP A 66 27.83 28.75 13.23
N SER A 67 27.77 30.01 12.79
CA SER A 67 27.00 31.06 13.46
C SER A 67 25.50 30.78 13.51
N THR A 68 24.98 29.97 12.59
CA THR A 68 23.56 29.54 12.59
C THR A 68 23.21 28.67 13.79
N ASN A 69 24.20 28.03 14.43
CA ASN A 69 24.02 27.26 15.66
C ASN A 69 23.66 28.10 16.88
N LEU A 70 23.84 29.41 16.81
CA LEU A 70 23.55 30.35 17.87
C LEU A 70 22.17 31.01 17.72
N GLN A 71 21.45 30.74 16.64
CA GLN A 71 20.14 31.32 16.37
C GLN A 71 19.04 30.32 16.75
N ASP A 72 18.03 30.75 17.48
CA ASP A 72 16.93 29.89 17.95
C ASP A 72 15.73 29.82 17.00
N GLU A 73 15.88 30.32 15.78
CA GLU A 73 14.84 30.27 14.75
C GLU A 73 14.43 28.83 14.37
N TYR A 74 15.38 27.91 14.43
CA TYR A 74 15.13 26.50 14.12
C TYR A 74 14.71 25.71 15.36
N THR A 75 13.71 24.87 15.26
CA THR A 75 13.17 24.04 16.36
C THR A 75 14.26 23.26 17.13
N ARG A 76 15.28 22.77 16.43
CA ARG A 76 16.38 22.02 17.04
C ARG A 76 17.26 22.93 17.92
N ASN A 77 17.52 24.13 17.45
CA ASN A 77 18.27 25.12 18.21
C ASN A 77 17.48 25.57 19.46
N LYS A 78 16.14 25.70 19.38
CA LYS A 78 15.31 25.98 20.57
C LYS A 78 15.42 24.88 21.63
N ILE A 79 15.49 23.62 21.20
CA ILE A 79 15.72 22.51 22.13
C ILE A 79 17.09 22.66 22.80
N ARG A 80 18.15 22.93 22.03
CA ARG A 80 19.53 23.04 22.51
C ARG A 80 19.74 24.23 23.41
N LEU A 81 19.27 25.43 23.01
CA LEU A 81 19.58 26.69 23.66
C LEU A 81 18.62 27.04 24.79
N ASN A 82 17.38 26.54 24.71
CA ASN A 82 16.34 26.93 25.68
C ASN A 82 15.85 25.74 26.51
N LEU A 83 15.36 24.69 25.85
CA LEU A 83 14.71 23.59 26.56
C LEU A 83 15.68 22.74 27.39
N LEU A 84 16.81 22.32 26.82
CA LEU A 84 17.80 21.51 27.53
C LEU A 84 18.40 22.23 28.74
N PRO A 85 18.79 23.52 28.68
CA PRO A 85 19.23 24.26 29.88
C PRO A 85 18.16 24.28 30.97
N MET A 86 16.90 24.56 30.66
CA MET A 86 15.80 24.51 31.65
C MET A 86 15.64 23.13 32.28
N MET A 87 15.78 22.07 31.50
CA MET A 87 15.72 20.67 31.99
C MET A 87 16.93 20.38 32.90
N GLN A 88 18.11 20.94 32.60
CA GLN A 88 19.32 20.78 33.41
C GLN A 88 19.24 21.56 34.77
N GLU A 89 18.46 22.64 34.86
CA GLU A 89 18.15 23.26 36.13
C GLU A 89 17.37 22.34 37.08
N ILE A 90 16.50 21.46 36.51
CA ILE A 90 15.73 20.47 37.28
C ILE A 90 16.58 19.24 37.59
N ASN A 91 17.31 18.76 36.61
CA ASN A 91 18.20 17.58 36.72
C ASN A 91 19.50 17.86 35.94
N PRO A 92 20.62 18.15 36.62
CA PRO A 92 21.91 18.40 35.95
C PRO A 92 22.35 17.25 35.01
N SER A 93 21.97 16.01 35.31
CA SER A 93 22.28 14.82 34.50
C SER A 93 21.13 14.43 33.57
N VAL A 94 20.31 15.38 33.11
CA VAL A 94 19.14 15.10 32.27
C VAL A 94 19.50 14.47 30.92
N LYS A 95 20.65 14.86 30.33
CA LYS A 95 21.13 14.29 29.05
C LYS A 95 21.39 12.81 29.16
N GLU A 96 22.13 12.40 30.21
CA GLU A 96 22.41 11.00 30.51
C GLU A 96 21.14 10.22 30.82
N SER A 97 20.20 10.84 31.53
CA SER A 97 18.88 10.24 31.80
C SER A 97 18.07 10.01 30.52
N ILE A 98 18.11 10.96 29.59
CA ILE A 98 17.46 10.83 28.29
C ILE A 98 18.11 9.73 27.44
N LEU A 99 19.45 9.67 27.41
CA LEU A 99 20.19 8.61 26.68
C LEU A 99 19.87 7.23 27.24
N LYS A 100 19.87 7.06 28.57
CA LYS A 100 19.47 5.82 29.21
C LYS A 100 18.03 5.42 28.92
N THR A 101 17.13 6.40 28.85
CA THR A 101 15.75 6.17 28.45
C THR A 101 15.67 5.69 26.99
N ALA A 102 16.47 6.30 26.08
CA ALA A 102 16.56 5.87 24.71
C ALA A 102 17.04 4.42 24.54
N GLU A 103 18.01 3.99 25.35
CA GLU A 103 18.48 2.61 25.40
C GLU A 103 17.37 1.63 25.82
N HIS A 104 16.66 1.93 26.92
CA HIS A 104 15.52 1.11 27.34
C HIS A 104 14.41 1.03 26.29
N LEU A 105 14.18 2.15 25.58
CA LEU A 105 13.20 2.20 24.48
C LEU A 105 13.69 1.44 23.24
N ASP A 106 15.00 1.34 23.00
CA ASP A 106 15.55 0.52 21.91
C ASP A 106 15.32 -0.98 22.16
N ASP A 107 15.53 -1.43 23.39
CA ASP A 107 15.22 -2.80 23.81
C ASP A 107 13.72 -3.10 23.69
N ALA A 108 12.88 -2.22 24.22
CA ALA A 108 11.42 -2.36 24.12
C ALA A 108 10.93 -2.35 22.67
N ALA A 109 11.51 -1.48 21.81
CA ALA A 109 11.18 -1.42 20.39
C ALA A 109 11.60 -2.70 19.64
N SER A 110 12.64 -3.39 20.10
CA SER A 110 13.06 -4.65 19.52
C SER A 110 12.01 -5.74 19.75
N ILE A 111 11.47 -5.84 20.97
CA ILE A 111 10.35 -6.74 21.32
C ILE A 111 9.09 -6.36 20.54
N TYR A 112 8.74 -5.04 20.52
CA TYR A 112 7.61 -4.51 19.77
C TYR A 112 7.67 -4.89 18.29
N ASN A 113 8.82 -4.68 17.63
CA ASN A 113 8.98 -4.94 16.21
C ASN A 113 8.85 -6.44 15.87
N ILE A 114 9.37 -7.33 16.72
CA ILE A 114 9.18 -8.77 16.57
C ILE A 114 7.68 -9.12 16.66
N GLY A 115 6.99 -8.62 17.69
CA GLY A 115 5.54 -8.85 17.86
C GLY A 115 4.71 -8.33 16.70
N ILE A 116 5.08 -7.16 16.13
CA ILE A 116 4.42 -6.59 14.95
C ILE A 116 4.64 -7.46 13.71
N GLU A 117 5.87 -7.93 13.45
CA GLU A 117 6.12 -8.79 12.29
C GLU A 117 5.37 -10.12 12.39
N GLU A 118 5.31 -10.72 13.58
CA GLU A 118 4.49 -11.91 13.81
C GLU A 118 3.00 -11.64 13.59
N ALA A 119 2.49 -10.53 14.12
CA ALA A 119 1.09 -10.13 13.92
C ALA A 119 0.77 -9.91 12.43
N LYS A 120 1.67 -9.25 11.68
CA LYS A 120 1.54 -9.08 10.22
C LYS A 120 1.41 -10.42 9.50
N LEU A 121 2.19 -11.43 9.90
CA LEU A 121 2.10 -12.78 9.32
C LEU A 121 0.77 -13.45 9.63
N ARG A 122 0.24 -13.32 10.87
CA ARG A 122 -1.04 -13.91 11.26
C ARG A 122 -2.23 -13.32 10.52
N VAL A 123 -2.21 -12.02 10.25
CA VAL A 123 -3.33 -11.32 9.60
C VAL A 123 -3.28 -11.35 8.07
N LYS A 124 -2.12 -11.68 7.48
CA LYS A 124 -1.89 -11.65 6.03
C LYS A 124 -2.67 -12.75 5.32
N THR A 125 -3.22 -12.39 4.15
CA THR A 125 -3.84 -13.32 3.19
C THR A 125 -3.19 -13.15 1.82
N SER A 126 -3.60 -13.98 0.85
CA SER A 126 -3.13 -13.86 -0.54
C SER A 126 -3.47 -12.52 -1.20
N GLU A 127 -4.55 -11.87 -0.78
CA GLU A 127 -5.06 -10.64 -1.41
C GLU A 127 -5.02 -9.41 -0.49
N GLY A 128 -4.60 -9.56 0.78
CA GLY A 128 -4.57 -8.45 1.73
C GLY A 128 -4.55 -8.90 3.19
N ILE A 129 -5.51 -8.45 3.99
CA ILE A 129 -5.58 -8.67 5.44
C ILE A 129 -6.92 -9.31 5.81
N SER A 130 -6.90 -10.38 6.60
CA SER A 130 -8.11 -10.96 7.22
C SER A 130 -8.63 -10.05 8.32
N ILE A 131 -9.88 -9.58 8.18
CA ILE A 131 -10.54 -8.76 9.20
C ILE A 131 -10.72 -9.53 10.50
N ASN A 132 -11.07 -10.81 10.42
CA ASN A 132 -11.28 -11.64 11.60
C ASN A 132 -9.97 -11.84 12.38
N ALA A 133 -8.87 -12.19 11.69
CA ALA A 133 -7.56 -12.32 12.33
C ALA A 133 -7.07 -10.98 12.91
N LEU A 134 -7.27 -9.87 12.17
CA LEU A 134 -6.90 -8.53 12.66
C LEU A 134 -7.62 -8.16 13.95
N LYS A 135 -8.90 -8.48 14.08
CA LYS A 135 -9.70 -8.20 15.29
C LYS A 135 -9.26 -9.04 16.51
N GLN A 136 -8.59 -10.15 16.30
CA GLN A 136 -8.04 -10.98 17.38
C GLN A 136 -6.71 -10.47 17.90
N GLU A 137 -6.05 -9.56 17.18
CA GLU A 137 -4.81 -8.95 17.65
C GLU A 137 -5.06 -7.97 18.81
N ALA A 138 -4.22 -8.00 19.84
CA ALA A 138 -4.35 -7.17 21.03
C ALA A 138 -4.32 -5.66 20.71
N ALA A 139 -3.63 -5.26 19.64
CA ALA A 139 -3.49 -3.88 19.18
C ALA A 139 -3.78 -3.79 17.66
N SER A 140 -4.99 -4.14 17.25
CA SER A 140 -5.41 -4.26 15.84
C SER A 140 -5.17 -2.97 15.04
N GLU A 141 -5.46 -1.79 15.60
CA GLU A 141 -5.21 -0.49 14.95
C GLU A 141 -3.71 -0.28 14.71
N THR A 142 -2.87 -0.63 15.69
CA THR A 142 -1.41 -0.52 15.57
C THR A 142 -0.87 -1.47 14.50
N VAL A 143 -1.30 -2.74 14.50
CA VAL A 143 -0.91 -3.72 13.48
C VAL A 143 -1.31 -3.23 12.09
N LEU A 144 -2.53 -2.72 11.94
CA LEU A 144 -2.99 -2.17 10.68
C LEU A 144 -2.19 -0.93 10.27
N PHE A 145 -1.87 -0.05 11.21
CA PHE A 145 -1.03 1.12 10.94
C PHE A 145 0.37 0.71 10.44
N GLU A 146 1.02 -0.24 11.09
CA GLU A 146 2.36 -0.71 10.71
C GLU A 146 2.38 -1.45 9.35
N ILE A 147 1.23 -1.95 8.89
CA ILE A 147 1.08 -2.50 7.53
C ILE A 147 0.86 -1.38 6.50
N LEU A 148 0.01 -0.40 6.80
CA LEU A 148 -0.47 0.57 5.82
C LEU A 148 0.36 1.86 5.76
N HIS A 149 1.04 2.23 6.84
CA HIS A 149 1.87 3.43 6.88
C HIS A 149 2.99 3.45 5.82
N PRO A 150 3.72 2.34 5.55
CA PRO A 150 4.69 2.28 4.45
C PRO A 150 4.07 2.46 3.06
N LEU A 151 2.75 2.28 2.94
CA LEU A 151 1.98 2.48 1.71
C LEU A 151 1.42 3.91 1.60
N GLY A 152 1.79 4.80 2.53
CA GLY A 152 1.42 6.21 2.53
C GLY A 152 0.11 6.54 3.26
N PHE A 153 -0.52 5.60 3.97
CA PHE A 153 -1.68 5.88 4.80
C PHE A 153 -1.25 6.53 6.12
N ASN A 154 -1.92 7.59 6.52
CA ASN A 154 -1.71 8.24 7.80
C ASN A 154 -2.58 7.64 8.92
N ALA A 155 -2.30 8.01 10.17
CA ALA A 155 -3.00 7.48 11.34
C ALA A 155 -4.53 7.76 11.32
N ALA A 156 -4.96 8.90 10.77
CA ALA A 156 -6.39 9.22 10.65
C ALA A 156 -7.09 8.29 9.67
N GLN A 157 -6.48 8.06 8.50
CA GLN A 157 -7.00 7.11 7.51
C GLN A 157 -7.07 5.68 8.06
N VAL A 158 -6.05 5.23 8.78
CA VAL A 158 -6.04 3.90 9.41
C VAL A 158 -7.17 3.77 10.42
N ARG A 159 -7.39 4.79 11.25
CA ARG A 159 -8.51 4.83 12.21
C ARG A 159 -9.86 4.77 11.50
N ASP A 160 -10.02 5.47 10.39
CA ASP A 160 -11.24 5.43 9.60
C ASP A 160 -11.45 4.05 8.95
N ILE A 161 -10.40 3.37 8.51
CA ILE A 161 -10.48 1.98 8.05
C ILE A 161 -10.95 1.08 9.18
N CYS A 162 -10.35 1.18 10.38
CA CYS A 162 -10.74 0.39 11.55
C CYS A 162 -12.23 0.55 11.88
N ARG A 163 -12.79 1.75 11.81
CA ARG A 163 -14.23 2.01 12.05
C ARG A 163 -15.14 1.33 11.03
N THR A 164 -14.62 0.91 9.89
CA THR A 164 -15.43 0.27 8.83
C THR A 164 -15.39 -1.25 8.84
N LEU A 165 -14.58 -1.86 9.70
CA LEU A 165 -14.35 -3.32 9.70
C LEU A 165 -15.66 -4.12 9.88
N ASP A 166 -16.61 -3.60 10.65
CA ASP A 166 -17.94 -4.21 10.87
C ASP A 166 -19.00 -3.75 9.86
N GLY A 167 -18.66 -2.80 8.99
CA GLY A 167 -19.59 -2.21 8.04
C GLY A 167 -19.79 -3.02 6.77
N GLN A 168 -20.61 -2.47 5.86
CA GLN A 168 -20.85 -3.04 4.54
C GLN A 168 -19.56 -3.05 3.68
N PRO A 169 -19.38 -4.06 2.80
CA PRO A 169 -18.29 -4.09 1.84
C PRO A 169 -18.43 -2.95 0.82
N GLY A 170 -17.29 -2.56 0.22
CA GLY A 170 -17.25 -1.58 -0.87
C GLY A 170 -16.63 -0.24 -0.50
N LYS A 171 -16.31 0.03 0.78
CA LYS A 171 -15.55 1.24 1.13
C LYS A 171 -14.13 1.18 0.61
N VAL A 172 -13.68 2.28 0.01
CA VAL A 172 -12.35 2.42 -0.60
C VAL A 172 -11.61 3.58 0.06
N PHE A 173 -10.36 3.34 0.42
CA PHE A 173 -9.43 4.34 0.98
C PHE A 173 -8.21 4.39 0.07
N THR A 174 -7.73 5.58 -0.28
CA THR A 174 -6.67 5.76 -1.28
C THR A 174 -5.53 6.62 -0.79
N THR A 175 -4.34 6.31 -1.28
CA THR A 175 -3.16 7.16 -1.30
C THR A 175 -2.74 7.36 -2.77
N PRO A 176 -1.75 8.21 -3.10
CA PRO A 176 -1.29 8.35 -4.47
C PRO A 176 -0.84 7.05 -5.15
N GLY A 177 -0.32 6.09 -4.38
CA GLY A 177 0.23 4.83 -4.92
C GLY A 177 -0.55 3.57 -4.57
N TRP A 178 -1.46 3.63 -3.59
CA TRP A 178 -2.13 2.45 -3.05
C TRP A 178 -3.58 2.69 -2.72
N ARG A 179 -4.38 1.62 -2.76
CA ARG A 179 -5.74 1.63 -2.25
C ARG A 179 -6.02 0.42 -1.35
N VAL A 180 -6.85 0.65 -0.35
CA VAL A 180 -7.39 -0.37 0.55
C VAL A 180 -8.89 -0.43 0.34
N ILE A 181 -9.40 -1.62 0.09
CA ILE A 181 -10.82 -1.85 -0.15
C ILE A 181 -11.34 -2.79 0.93
N LYS A 182 -12.37 -2.36 1.64
CA LYS A 182 -13.11 -3.22 2.55
C LYS A 182 -13.99 -4.15 1.71
N ASP A 183 -13.64 -5.42 1.64
CA ASP A 183 -14.50 -6.48 1.11
C ASP A 183 -15.05 -7.33 2.28
N ARG A 184 -15.87 -8.31 2.04
CA ARG A 184 -16.63 -9.13 3.02
C ARG A 184 -15.88 -9.37 4.33
N GLY A 185 -14.91 -10.31 4.34
CA GLY A 185 -14.08 -10.65 5.51
C GLY A 185 -12.63 -10.17 5.43
N SER A 186 -12.29 -9.31 4.46
CA SER A 186 -10.92 -8.92 4.17
C SER A 186 -10.78 -7.43 3.85
N LEU A 187 -9.60 -6.88 4.13
CA LEU A 187 -9.13 -5.62 3.58
C LEU A 187 -8.20 -5.98 2.40
N LEU A 188 -8.64 -5.70 1.18
CA LEU A 188 -7.83 -5.91 -0.01
C LEU A 188 -6.88 -4.73 -0.18
N ILE A 189 -5.60 -5.01 -0.42
CA ILE A 189 -4.56 -3.99 -0.59
C ILE A 189 -3.98 -4.13 -1.98
N GLU A 190 -4.01 -3.07 -2.76
CA GLU A 190 -3.45 -3.09 -4.10
C GLU A 190 -2.82 -1.74 -4.49
N PRO A 191 -1.83 -1.75 -5.40
CA PRO A 191 -1.36 -0.52 -5.99
C PRO A 191 -2.45 0.14 -6.85
N VAL A 192 -2.46 1.47 -6.88
CA VAL A 192 -3.26 2.23 -7.83
C VAL A 192 -2.64 2.04 -9.21
N GLN A 193 -3.21 1.13 -9.99
CA GLN A 193 -2.79 0.86 -11.37
C GLN A 193 -4.00 1.02 -12.28
N GLU A 194 -3.77 1.60 -13.45
CA GLU A 194 -4.76 1.57 -14.51
C GLU A 194 -4.97 0.11 -14.97
N ALA A 195 -6.22 -0.23 -15.28
CA ALA A 195 -6.52 -1.55 -15.82
C ALA A 195 -5.82 -1.71 -17.18
N VAL A 196 -4.87 -2.62 -17.27
CA VAL A 196 -4.16 -2.90 -18.52
C VAL A 196 -5.18 -3.40 -19.55
N LYS A 197 -5.23 -2.72 -20.70
CA LYS A 197 -6.09 -3.10 -21.81
C LYS A 197 -5.59 -4.42 -22.41
N PRO A 198 -6.41 -5.48 -22.43
CA PRO A 198 -6.00 -6.73 -23.06
C PRO A 198 -5.81 -6.55 -24.56
N LEU A 199 -4.80 -7.18 -25.10
CA LEU A 199 -4.64 -7.30 -26.54
C LEU A 199 -5.51 -8.48 -26.99
N LEU A 200 -6.46 -8.21 -27.89
CA LEU A 200 -7.32 -9.23 -28.44
C LEU A 200 -6.90 -9.52 -29.89
N GLU A 201 -6.71 -10.79 -30.19
CA GLU A 201 -6.53 -11.26 -31.55
C GLU A 201 -7.91 -11.63 -32.12
N ILE A 202 -8.26 -11.10 -33.30
CA ILE A 202 -9.55 -11.29 -33.95
C ILE A 202 -9.30 -11.94 -35.27
N LYS A 203 -9.88 -13.14 -35.48
CA LYS A 203 -9.78 -13.91 -36.74
C LYS A 203 -11.16 -14.33 -37.25
N GLU A 204 -11.41 -14.16 -38.53
CA GLU A 204 -12.62 -14.63 -39.19
C GLU A 204 -12.32 -15.94 -39.91
N HIS A 205 -13.20 -16.91 -39.72
CA HIS A 205 -13.10 -18.22 -40.35
C HIS A 205 -14.43 -18.58 -41.01
N PRO A 206 -14.43 -19.30 -42.15
CA PRO A 206 -15.65 -19.94 -42.64
C PRO A 206 -16.13 -20.96 -41.61
N TYR A 207 -17.44 -21.03 -41.38
CA TYR A 207 -18.02 -22.06 -40.52
C TYR A 207 -18.22 -23.33 -41.31
N THR A 208 -17.48 -24.36 -40.97
CA THR A 208 -17.57 -25.69 -41.56
C THR A 208 -17.97 -26.72 -40.51
N PRO A 209 -18.55 -27.90 -40.90
CA PRO A 209 -18.89 -28.95 -39.93
C PRO A 209 -17.74 -29.42 -39.05
N ASP A 210 -16.50 -29.24 -39.51
CA ASP A 210 -15.28 -29.64 -38.79
C ASP A 210 -14.75 -28.53 -37.86
N PHE A 211 -15.41 -27.35 -37.80
CA PHE A 211 -14.98 -26.26 -36.95
C PHE A 211 -15.19 -26.61 -35.48
N ILE A 212 -14.11 -26.72 -34.74
CA ILE A 212 -14.14 -27.01 -33.30
C ILE A 212 -14.22 -25.69 -32.52
N ILE A 213 -15.35 -25.47 -31.84
CA ILE A 213 -15.52 -24.29 -30.95
C ILE A 213 -14.68 -24.50 -29.70
N PRO A 214 -13.70 -23.60 -29.39
CA PRO A 214 -12.93 -23.66 -28.17
C PRO A 214 -13.85 -23.54 -26.93
N ARG A 215 -13.53 -24.30 -25.88
CA ARG A 215 -14.32 -24.32 -24.63
C ARG A 215 -13.65 -23.57 -23.47
N ASP A 216 -12.50 -22.99 -23.74
CA ASP A 216 -11.84 -22.16 -22.75
C ASP A 216 -12.55 -20.79 -22.60
N LYS A 217 -12.23 -20.10 -21.55
CA LYS A 217 -12.82 -18.75 -21.28
C LYS A 217 -12.04 -17.61 -21.93
N ALA A 218 -10.81 -17.89 -22.36
CA ALA A 218 -9.94 -16.90 -22.99
C ALA A 218 -10.31 -16.67 -24.45
N THR A 219 -11.10 -17.60 -25.05
CA THR A 219 -11.53 -17.55 -26.44
C THR A 219 -13.04 -17.46 -26.53
N ALA A 220 -13.54 -16.54 -27.35
CA ALA A 220 -14.96 -16.42 -27.66
C ALA A 220 -15.20 -16.55 -29.17
N CYS A 221 -16.26 -17.24 -29.55
CA CYS A 221 -16.67 -17.44 -30.95
C CYS A 221 -18.06 -16.87 -31.17
N PHE A 222 -18.20 -16.06 -32.22
CA PHE A 222 -19.43 -15.39 -32.59
C PHE A 222 -19.81 -15.66 -34.03
N ASP A 223 -21.09 -15.60 -34.30
CA ASP A 223 -21.61 -15.53 -35.65
C ASP A 223 -21.26 -14.14 -36.25
N ALA A 224 -20.37 -14.11 -37.24
CA ALA A 224 -19.89 -12.86 -37.83
C ALA A 224 -21.02 -12.07 -38.51
N ASP A 225 -22.02 -12.72 -39.06
CA ASP A 225 -23.15 -12.07 -39.73
C ASP A 225 -24.10 -11.36 -38.75
N LYS A 226 -24.02 -11.66 -37.46
CA LYS A 226 -24.76 -10.97 -36.37
C LYS A 226 -24.06 -9.74 -35.88
N LEU A 227 -22.78 -9.52 -36.19
CA LEU A 227 -21.97 -8.41 -35.75
C LEU A 227 -22.07 -7.25 -36.74
N LYS A 228 -23.12 -6.43 -36.63
CA LYS A 228 -23.45 -5.37 -37.59
C LYS A 228 -22.75 -4.03 -37.33
N HIS A 229 -22.06 -3.88 -36.22
CA HIS A 229 -21.42 -2.64 -35.80
C HIS A 229 -19.93 -2.88 -35.49
N PRO A 230 -19.11 -1.80 -35.50
CA PRO A 230 -17.71 -1.90 -35.13
C PRO A 230 -17.52 -2.47 -33.72
N LEU A 231 -16.48 -3.29 -33.56
CA LEU A 231 -16.09 -3.84 -32.27
C LEU A 231 -15.31 -2.80 -31.46
N SER A 232 -15.65 -2.70 -30.21
CA SER A 232 -14.95 -1.83 -29.25
C SER A 232 -14.68 -2.54 -27.94
N LEU A 233 -13.50 -2.31 -27.37
CA LEU A 233 -13.09 -2.87 -26.09
C LEU A 233 -13.02 -1.79 -25.03
N ARG A 234 -13.78 -1.94 -23.95
CA ARG A 234 -13.85 -0.99 -22.83
C ARG A 234 -13.99 -1.69 -21.50
N LEU A 235 -13.74 -0.95 -20.43
CA LEU A 235 -14.09 -1.42 -19.07
C LEU A 235 -15.61 -1.46 -18.90
N CYS A 236 -16.06 -2.41 -18.06
CA CYS A 236 -17.44 -2.51 -17.64
C CYS A 236 -17.88 -1.21 -16.93
N LYS A 237 -19.12 -0.77 -17.20
CA LYS A 237 -19.74 0.40 -16.58
C LYS A 237 -20.93 -0.01 -15.72
N GLN A 238 -21.29 0.86 -14.78
CA GLN A 238 -22.52 0.69 -14.02
C GLN A 238 -23.74 0.67 -14.95
N GLY A 239 -24.61 -0.31 -14.77
CA GLY A 239 -25.80 -0.49 -15.62
C GLY A 239 -25.59 -1.42 -16.81
N ASP A 240 -24.36 -1.81 -17.14
CA ASP A 240 -24.09 -2.76 -18.22
C ASP A 240 -24.86 -4.07 -18.02
N SER A 241 -25.42 -4.59 -19.12
CA SER A 241 -26.18 -5.83 -19.14
C SER A 241 -25.96 -6.61 -20.42
N PHE A 242 -26.04 -7.93 -20.35
CA PHE A 242 -25.88 -8.84 -21.46
C PHE A 242 -26.76 -10.09 -21.27
N VAL A 243 -26.86 -10.94 -22.27
CA VAL A 243 -27.55 -12.24 -22.16
C VAL A 243 -26.49 -13.33 -22.05
N PRO A 244 -26.19 -13.85 -20.86
CA PRO A 244 -25.12 -14.87 -20.70
C PRO A 244 -25.37 -16.10 -21.60
N PHE A 245 -24.33 -16.60 -22.24
CA PHE A 245 -24.42 -17.79 -23.09
C PHE A 245 -25.11 -18.94 -22.35
N GLY A 246 -26.15 -19.52 -22.98
CA GLY A 246 -27.00 -20.57 -22.43
C GLY A 246 -28.20 -20.03 -21.60
N MET A 247 -28.36 -18.74 -21.46
CA MET A 247 -29.52 -18.12 -20.82
C MET A 247 -30.40 -17.38 -21.83
N LYS A 248 -31.70 -17.24 -21.52
CA LYS A 248 -32.66 -16.51 -22.35
C LYS A 248 -32.90 -15.08 -21.93
N GLY A 249 -32.62 -14.79 -20.66
CA GLY A 249 -32.88 -13.47 -20.04
C GLY A 249 -31.64 -12.57 -19.98
N ARG A 250 -31.90 -11.26 -20.01
CA ARG A 250 -30.86 -10.23 -19.79
C ARG A 250 -30.46 -10.20 -18.31
N LYS A 251 -29.17 -10.09 -18.01
CA LYS A 251 -28.62 -10.00 -16.68
C LYS A 251 -27.65 -8.83 -16.58
N LYS A 252 -27.72 -8.09 -15.47
CA LYS A 252 -26.71 -7.06 -15.21
C LYS A 252 -25.33 -7.69 -15.04
N VAL A 253 -24.30 -7.08 -15.60
CA VAL A 253 -22.93 -7.57 -15.48
C VAL A 253 -22.51 -7.60 -14.01
N SER A 254 -22.88 -6.59 -13.22
CA SER A 254 -22.64 -6.55 -11.77
C SER A 254 -23.19 -7.77 -11.03
N ASP A 255 -24.41 -8.17 -11.36
CA ASP A 255 -25.09 -9.30 -10.72
C ASP A 255 -24.47 -10.64 -11.15
N TYR A 256 -24.16 -10.76 -12.45
CA TYR A 256 -23.45 -11.93 -12.97
C TYR A 256 -22.10 -12.14 -12.26
N LEU A 257 -21.29 -11.08 -12.13
CA LEU A 257 -19.99 -11.15 -11.46
C LEU A 257 -20.13 -11.39 -9.95
N THR A 258 -21.21 -10.89 -9.32
CA THR A 258 -21.51 -11.13 -7.91
C THR A 258 -21.83 -12.60 -7.66
N ASP A 259 -22.67 -13.21 -8.47
CA ASP A 259 -23.03 -14.62 -8.36
C ASP A 259 -21.81 -15.54 -8.58
N ARG A 260 -20.86 -15.09 -9.37
CA ARG A 260 -19.56 -15.74 -9.59
C ARG A 260 -18.54 -15.46 -8.47
N LYS A 261 -18.93 -14.72 -7.42
CA LYS A 261 -18.09 -14.36 -6.27
C LYS A 261 -16.84 -13.55 -6.62
N PHE A 262 -16.91 -12.75 -7.68
CA PHE A 262 -15.82 -11.84 -8.02
C PHE A 262 -15.64 -10.78 -6.92
N SER A 263 -14.38 -10.52 -6.54
CA SER A 263 -14.05 -9.40 -5.67
C SER A 263 -14.38 -8.07 -6.35
N LEU A 264 -14.53 -7.01 -5.56
CA LEU A 264 -14.80 -5.68 -6.11
C LEU A 264 -13.75 -5.27 -7.15
N LEU A 265 -12.48 -5.58 -6.87
CA LEU A 265 -11.34 -5.32 -7.75
C LEU A 265 -11.48 -5.98 -9.12
N ARG A 266 -11.82 -7.26 -9.14
CA ARG A 266 -12.01 -7.99 -10.39
C ARG A 266 -13.18 -7.44 -11.18
N LYS A 267 -14.25 -6.96 -10.52
CA LYS A 267 -15.39 -6.33 -11.17
C LYS A 267 -15.02 -5.01 -11.84
N GLU A 268 -14.26 -4.16 -11.18
CA GLU A 268 -13.81 -2.87 -11.70
C GLU A 268 -12.85 -3.00 -12.89
N ARG A 269 -12.09 -4.09 -12.94
CA ARG A 269 -11.13 -4.39 -14.01
C ARG A 269 -11.71 -5.28 -15.10
N GLN A 270 -13.01 -5.58 -15.08
CA GLN A 270 -13.64 -6.43 -16.09
C GLN A 270 -13.74 -5.67 -17.41
N TRP A 271 -13.05 -6.19 -18.42
CA TRP A 271 -13.16 -5.74 -19.78
C TRP A 271 -14.36 -6.35 -20.46
N VAL A 272 -15.03 -5.57 -21.31
CA VAL A 272 -16.14 -6.03 -22.16
C VAL A 272 -15.84 -5.70 -23.59
N LEU A 273 -16.07 -6.67 -24.49
CA LEU A 273 -16.06 -6.47 -25.92
C LEU A 273 -17.50 -6.16 -26.35
N CYS A 274 -17.67 -5.07 -27.09
CA CYS A 274 -18.95 -4.60 -27.55
C CYS A 274 -19.03 -4.58 -29.09
N CYS A 275 -20.21 -4.81 -29.61
CA CYS A 275 -20.57 -4.56 -31.00
C CYS A 275 -21.60 -3.40 -31.01
N GLY A 276 -21.15 -2.18 -31.35
CA GLY A 276 -21.91 -0.97 -31.05
C GLY A 276 -22.15 -0.83 -29.54
N ASP A 277 -23.43 -0.71 -29.13
CA ASP A 277 -23.82 -0.59 -27.71
C ASP A 277 -24.02 -1.93 -27.02
N ASP A 278 -24.08 -3.03 -27.77
CA ASP A 278 -24.32 -4.35 -27.21
C ASP A 278 -23.02 -5.01 -26.74
N ILE A 279 -22.99 -5.46 -25.50
CA ILE A 279 -21.91 -6.32 -24.98
C ILE A 279 -22.04 -7.69 -25.62
N ILE A 280 -20.98 -8.15 -26.29
CA ILE A 280 -20.91 -9.48 -26.90
C ILE A 280 -20.07 -10.46 -26.06
N TRP A 281 -19.14 -9.94 -25.24
CA TRP A 281 -18.28 -10.77 -24.41
C TRP A 281 -17.84 -10.06 -23.14
N LEU A 282 -18.01 -10.71 -22.01
CA LEU A 282 -17.24 -10.42 -20.80
C LEU A 282 -15.89 -11.11 -20.96
N VAL A 283 -14.85 -10.35 -21.30
CA VAL A 283 -13.53 -10.88 -21.68
C VAL A 283 -12.98 -11.82 -20.60
N GLY A 284 -12.63 -13.03 -21.02
CA GLY A 284 -12.14 -14.07 -20.10
C GLY A 284 -13.22 -14.73 -19.22
N GLU A 285 -14.52 -14.43 -19.41
CA GLU A 285 -15.59 -14.99 -18.58
C GLU A 285 -16.73 -15.61 -19.39
N ARG A 286 -17.51 -14.82 -20.15
CA ARG A 286 -18.71 -15.34 -20.80
C ARG A 286 -19.13 -14.53 -22.01
N ALA A 287 -19.42 -15.22 -23.13
CA ALA A 287 -20.00 -14.61 -24.31
C ALA A 287 -21.50 -14.33 -24.15
N ASP A 288 -22.02 -13.43 -24.96
CA ASP A 288 -23.46 -13.14 -25.05
C ASP A 288 -24.16 -14.13 -25.98
N ASN A 289 -25.28 -14.68 -25.55
CA ASN A 289 -26.03 -15.72 -26.22
C ASN A 289 -26.67 -15.25 -27.53
N ARG A 290 -26.91 -13.94 -27.69
CA ARG A 290 -27.53 -13.38 -28.91
C ARG A 290 -26.64 -13.52 -30.15
N PHE A 291 -25.31 -13.50 -29.93
CA PHE A 291 -24.30 -13.57 -30.99
C PHE A 291 -23.69 -14.96 -31.18
N ARG A 292 -24.31 -15.97 -30.60
CA ARG A 292 -23.85 -17.36 -30.69
C ARG A 292 -23.89 -17.89 -32.11
N ILE A 293 -23.04 -18.84 -32.40
CA ILE A 293 -23.06 -19.67 -33.58
C ILE A 293 -24.33 -20.53 -33.56
N ASP A 294 -25.02 -20.67 -34.71
CA ASP A 294 -26.18 -21.53 -34.92
C ASP A 294 -26.11 -22.17 -36.30
N GLU A 295 -27.16 -22.95 -36.66
CA GLU A 295 -27.24 -23.73 -37.91
C GLU A 295 -27.22 -22.83 -39.18
N LYS A 296 -27.47 -21.53 -39.06
CA LYS A 296 -27.48 -20.55 -40.16
C LYS A 296 -26.17 -19.79 -40.31
N THR A 297 -25.25 -19.98 -39.37
CA THR A 297 -23.95 -19.30 -39.35
C THR A 297 -23.11 -19.73 -40.55
N ARG A 298 -22.59 -18.81 -41.30
CA ARG A 298 -21.67 -19.03 -42.43
C ARG A 298 -20.22 -18.70 -42.10
N LYS A 299 -20.03 -17.72 -41.23
CA LYS A 299 -18.72 -17.23 -40.84
C LYS A 299 -18.65 -17.05 -39.33
N VAL A 300 -17.53 -17.44 -38.77
CA VAL A 300 -17.26 -17.34 -37.32
C VAL A 300 -16.17 -16.33 -37.09
N LEU A 301 -16.44 -15.39 -36.19
CA LEU A 301 -15.42 -14.52 -35.61
C LEU A 301 -14.89 -15.17 -34.33
N VAL A 302 -13.60 -15.48 -34.32
CA VAL A 302 -12.86 -15.97 -33.13
C VAL A 302 -12.10 -14.84 -32.54
N VAL A 303 -12.27 -14.63 -31.24
CA VAL A 303 -11.58 -13.57 -30.45
C VAL A 303 -10.88 -14.25 -29.27
N SER A 304 -9.57 -14.06 -29.18
CA SER A 304 -8.73 -14.63 -28.12
C SER A 304 -7.78 -13.60 -27.52
#